data_a8313cf4e82beb42bb9be367682984f6
#
_entry.id   a8313cf4e82beb42bb9be367682984f6
#
_cell.length_a   1.000
_cell.length_b   1.000
_cell.length_c   1.000
_cell.angle_alpha   90.00
_cell.angle_beta   90.00
_cell.angle_gamma   90.00
#
_symmetry.space_group_name_H-M   'P 1'
#
loop_
_entity.id
_entity.type
_entity.pdbx_description
1 polymer ?
#
loop_
_entity_poly.entity_id
_entity_poly.type
_entity_poly.pdbx_seq_one_letter_code
_entity_poly.pdbx_strand_id
1 'polypeptide(L)'
;MLANLAAGGFIIVLRPFKVGDFICAGGVAGTVKEIGLFTTAINTPDNVLTMVGNNKIFGDNIQNFTHNPFRRVELKAQLSGAADYQAAIALLKQRVAAIPNVLGEPPVDVEILEFNLVGPVLAVRPYCHNDHYWQVYFDTNKVIKDALGADFPAPMPAQTVIVQQSAGA
;
A
#
# COMPACT_ATOMS: atom_id res chain seq x y z
N MET A 1 12.90 -32.94 6.62
CA MET A 1 13.70 -33.00 5.39
C MET A 1 12.87 -33.43 4.19
N LEU A 2 12.19 -34.60 4.20
CA LEU A 2 11.35 -35.07 3.09
C LEU A 2 10.22 -34.11 2.71
N ALA A 3 9.56 -33.46 3.68
CA ALA A 3 8.50 -32.47 3.43
C ALA A 3 9.01 -31.26 2.63
N ASN A 4 10.22 -30.80 2.90
CA ASN A 4 10.84 -29.70 2.12
C ASN A 4 11.13 -30.12 0.69
N LEU A 5 11.60 -31.34 0.48
CA LEU A 5 11.86 -31.91 -0.85
C LEU A 5 10.54 -32.01 -1.66
N ALA A 6 9.50 -32.56 -1.06
CA ALA A 6 8.19 -32.68 -1.70
C ALA A 6 7.62 -31.30 -2.06
N ALA A 7 7.64 -30.36 -1.11
CA ALA A 7 7.21 -28.99 -1.35
C ALA A 7 8.03 -28.28 -2.44
N GLY A 8 9.36 -28.48 -2.46
CA GLY A 8 10.22 -27.98 -3.52
C GLY A 8 9.84 -28.51 -4.90
N GLY A 9 9.55 -29.81 -4.98
CA GLY A 9 9.03 -30.42 -6.21
C GLY A 9 7.71 -29.78 -6.66
N PHE A 10 6.77 -29.53 -5.76
CA PHE A 10 5.49 -28.85 -6.08
C PHE A 10 5.72 -27.40 -6.53
N ILE A 11 6.59 -26.65 -5.85
CA ILE A 11 6.93 -25.27 -6.26
C ILE A 11 7.50 -25.24 -7.68
N ILE A 12 8.39 -26.17 -8.02
CA ILE A 12 9.03 -26.24 -9.34
C ILE A 12 8.00 -26.63 -10.43
N VAL A 13 7.09 -27.54 -10.13
CA VAL A 13 6.08 -28.04 -11.07
C VAL A 13 4.94 -27.05 -11.24
N LEU A 14 4.33 -26.59 -10.14
CA LEU A 14 3.17 -25.72 -10.16
C LEU A 14 3.51 -24.25 -10.44
N ARG A 15 4.73 -23.85 -10.17
CA ARG A 15 5.28 -22.51 -10.41
C ARG A 15 4.40 -21.36 -9.89
N PRO A 16 4.03 -21.36 -8.60
CA PRO A 16 3.26 -20.24 -8.03
C PRO A 16 4.06 -18.93 -8.07
N PHE A 17 5.36 -19.01 -8.18
CA PHE A 17 6.31 -17.92 -8.40
C PHE A 17 7.55 -18.44 -9.13
N LYS A 18 8.34 -17.52 -9.63
CA LYS A 18 9.62 -17.80 -10.32
C LYS A 18 10.72 -16.91 -9.75
N VAL A 19 11.97 -17.22 -10.10
CA VAL A 19 13.14 -16.38 -9.79
C VAL A 19 12.91 -14.98 -10.39
N GLY A 20 13.14 -13.94 -9.59
CA GLY A 20 12.90 -12.56 -9.95
C GLY A 20 11.57 -11.99 -9.46
N ASP A 21 10.59 -12.83 -9.14
CA ASP A 21 9.31 -12.36 -8.59
C ASP A 21 9.48 -11.79 -7.17
N PHE A 22 8.74 -10.73 -6.88
CA PHE A 22 8.58 -10.23 -5.52
C PHE A 22 7.38 -10.91 -4.87
N ILE A 23 7.63 -11.66 -3.81
CA ILE A 23 6.63 -12.48 -3.13
C ILE A 23 6.59 -12.21 -1.63
N CYS A 24 5.49 -12.57 -1.00
CA CYS A 24 5.41 -12.80 0.44
C CYS A 24 5.01 -14.25 0.66
N ALA A 25 5.87 -15.02 1.28
CA ALA A 25 5.66 -16.44 1.53
C ALA A 25 6.48 -16.91 2.74
N GLY A 26 5.91 -17.82 3.54
CA GLY A 26 6.57 -18.33 4.73
C GLY A 26 6.96 -17.27 5.75
N GLY A 27 6.24 -16.14 5.80
CA GLY A 27 6.52 -15.00 6.68
C GLY A 27 7.62 -14.07 6.21
N VAL A 28 8.11 -14.22 4.97
CA VAL A 28 9.18 -13.40 4.39
C VAL A 28 8.70 -12.73 3.12
N ALA A 29 8.91 -11.41 3.01
CA ALA A 29 8.63 -10.65 1.80
C ALA A 29 9.95 -10.24 1.12
N GLY A 30 10.05 -10.48 -0.18
CA GLY A 30 11.23 -10.12 -0.96
C GLY A 30 11.27 -10.73 -2.34
N THR A 31 12.39 -10.51 -3.02
CA THR A 31 12.63 -11.03 -4.37
C THR A 31 13.22 -12.44 -4.32
N VAL A 32 12.61 -13.35 -5.05
CA VAL A 32 13.11 -14.72 -5.18
C VAL A 32 14.43 -14.73 -5.93
N LYS A 33 15.49 -15.23 -5.30
CA LYS A 33 16.82 -15.37 -5.90
C LYS A 33 17.10 -16.75 -6.43
N GLU A 34 16.62 -17.77 -5.72
CA GLU A 34 16.85 -19.17 -6.09
C GLU A 34 15.74 -20.05 -5.53
N ILE A 35 15.33 -21.05 -6.29
CA ILE A 35 14.40 -22.10 -5.86
C ILE A 35 15.18 -23.40 -5.83
N GLY A 36 15.57 -23.81 -4.62
CA GLY A 36 16.28 -25.06 -4.39
C GLY A 36 15.33 -26.21 -4.05
N LEU A 37 15.88 -27.42 -3.95
CA LEU A 37 15.11 -28.62 -3.62
C LEU A 37 14.51 -28.60 -2.20
N PHE A 38 15.19 -27.96 -1.25
CA PHE A 38 14.80 -27.94 0.17
C PHE A 38 14.40 -26.55 0.66
N THR A 39 15.01 -25.54 0.08
CA THR A 39 14.84 -24.14 0.49
C THR A 39 14.71 -23.23 -0.73
N THR A 40 14.01 -22.13 -0.55
CA THR A 40 13.96 -21.00 -1.49
C THR A 40 14.71 -19.83 -0.88
N ALA A 41 15.58 -19.20 -1.66
CA ALA A 41 16.32 -18.01 -1.26
C ALA A 41 15.54 -16.75 -1.66
N ILE A 42 15.21 -15.92 -0.68
CA ILE A 42 14.47 -14.67 -0.85
C ILE A 42 15.34 -13.52 -0.35
N ASN A 43 15.54 -12.51 -1.18
CA ASN A 43 16.25 -11.29 -0.80
C ASN A 43 15.23 -10.23 -0.36
N THR A 44 15.28 -9.83 0.91
CA THR A 44 14.38 -8.83 1.46
C THR A 44 14.69 -7.42 0.96
N PRO A 45 13.77 -6.43 1.06
CA PRO A 45 14.01 -5.07 0.56
C PRO A 45 15.19 -4.36 1.22
N ASP A 46 15.54 -4.73 2.46
CA ASP A 46 16.71 -4.25 3.20
C ASP A 46 18.00 -5.04 2.87
N ASN A 47 17.98 -5.80 1.77
CA ASN A 47 19.10 -6.55 1.22
C ASN A 47 19.63 -7.69 2.11
N VAL A 48 18.72 -8.38 2.78
CA VAL A 48 19.04 -9.58 3.56
C VAL A 48 18.61 -10.82 2.80
N LEU A 49 19.58 -11.70 2.50
CA LEU A 49 19.30 -13.01 1.88
C LEU A 49 18.75 -13.96 2.95
N THR A 50 17.50 -14.37 2.76
CA THR A 50 16.78 -15.24 3.71
C THR A 50 16.49 -16.58 3.05
N MET A 51 16.96 -17.66 3.67
CA MET A 51 16.66 -19.04 3.24
C MET A 51 15.40 -19.53 3.95
N VAL A 52 14.37 -19.83 3.19
CA VAL A 52 13.08 -20.31 3.71
C VAL A 52 12.87 -21.76 3.29
N GLY A 53 12.56 -22.64 4.25
CA GLY A 53 12.24 -24.03 3.94
C GLY A 53 11.00 -24.14 3.04
N ASN A 54 11.09 -24.93 1.98
CA ASN A 54 10.01 -25.04 0.98
C ASN A 54 8.68 -25.47 1.58
N ASN A 55 8.70 -26.35 2.60
CA ASN A 55 7.51 -26.78 3.30
C ASN A 55 6.79 -25.62 4.02
N LYS A 56 7.55 -24.66 4.55
CA LYS A 56 6.97 -23.47 5.18
C LYS A 56 6.33 -22.55 4.14
N ILE A 57 6.95 -22.39 2.98
CA ILE A 57 6.39 -21.61 1.86
C ILE A 57 5.10 -22.25 1.36
N PHE A 58 5.12 -23.54 1.06
CA PHE A 58 4.00 -24.24 0.44
C PHE A 58 2.83 -24.49 1.41
N GLY A 59 3.12 -24.51 2.71
CA GLY A 59 2.12 -24.70 3.77
C GLY A 59 1.41 -23.41 4.22
N ASP A 60 1.74 -22.27 3.66
CA ASP A 60 1.19 -20.96 4.00
C ASP A 60 0.66 -20.26 2.75
N ASN A 61 0.06 -19.09 2.92
CA ASN A 61 -0.36 -18.26 1.80
C ASN A 61 0.86 -17.77 1.02
N ILE A 62 0.80 -17.89 -0.30
CA ILE A 62 1.80 -17.35 -1.22
C ILE A 62 1.17 -16.14 -1.92
N GLN A 63 1.71 -14.96 -1.67
CA GLN A 63 1.34 -13.74 -2.37
C GLN A 63 2.43 -13.39 -3.38
N ASN A 64 2.07 -13.35 -4.66
CA ASN A 64 2.98 -12.95 -5.73
C ASN A 64 2.57 -11.58 -6.25
N PHE A 65 3.37 -10.55 -5.92
CA PHE A 65 3.09 -9.17 -6.27
C PHE A 65 3.52 -8.81 -7.69
N THR A 66 4.33 -9.64 -8.33
CA THR A 66 4.84 -9.44 -9.69
C THR A 66 4.00 -10.15 -10.75
N HIS A 67 3.23 -11.17 -10.35
CA HIS A 67 2.46 -11.98 -11.29
C HIS A 67 1.43 -11.17 -12.09
N ASN A 68 0.68 -10.32 -11.40
CA ASN A 68 -0.29 -9.45 -12.05
C ASN A 68 0.40 -8.20 -12.64
N PRO A 69 -0.12 -7.62 -13.73
CA PRO A 69 0.52 -6.49 -14.40
C PRO A 69 0.54 -5.20 -13.61
N PHE A 70 -0.30 -5.07 -12.59
CA PHE A 70 -0.36 -3.88 -11.74
C PHE A 70 -0.79 -4.20 -10.31
N ARG A 71 -0.48 -3.27 -9.41
CA ARG A 71 -0.90 -3.26 -8.00
C ARG A 71 -1.62 -1.96 -7.68
N ARG A 72 -2.51 -2.03 -6.70
CA ARG A 72 -3.11 -0.85 -6.09
C ARG A 72 -2.32 -0.42 -4.87
N VAL A 73 -1.93 0.85 -4.82
CA VAL A 73 -1.35 1.48 -3.63
C VAL A 73 -2.50 1.95 -2.73
N GLU A 74 -2.41 1.70 -1.44
CA GLU A 74 -3.43 2.07 -0.44
C GLU A 74 -2.90 3.18 0.46
N LEU A 75 -3.40 4.40 0.29
CA LEU A 75 -3.06 5.53 1.12
C LEU A 75 -4.31 6.22 1.65
N LYS A 76 -4.13 6.99 2.71
CA LYS A 76 -5.20 7.76 3.34
C LYS A 76 -4.87 9.25 3.34
N ALA A 77 -5.88 10.08 3.11
CA ALA A 77 -5.79 11.52 3.21
C ALA A 77 -6.86 12.03 4.19
N GLN A 78 -6.43 12.68 5.28
CA GLN A 78 -7.34 13.27 6.26
C GLN A 78 -7.80 14.64 5.77
N LEU A 79 -9.11 14.85 5.72
CA LEU A 79 -9.71 16.16 5.48
C LEU A 79 -10.23 16.78 6.79
N SER A 80 -10.30 18.10 6.80
CA SER A 80 -11.11 18.82 7.78
C SER A 80 -12.60 18.58 7.52
N GLY A 81 -13.40 18.54 8.57
CA GLY A 81 -14.87 18.50 8.43
C GLY A 81 -15.48 19.70 7.70
N ALA A 82 -14.74 20.83 7.64
CA ALA A 82 -15.13 22.04 6.91
C ALA A 82 -14.68 22.04 5.43
N ALA A 83 -13.90 21.03 4.99
CA ALA A 83 -13.39 20.99 3.63
C ALA A 83 -14.45 20.52 2.62
N ASP A 84 -14.41 21.10 1.42
CA ASP A 84 -15.16 20.59 0.28
C ASP A 84 -14.53 19.27 -0.19
N TYR A 85 -15.12 18.15 0.22
CA TYR A 85 -14.57 16.83 -0.11
C TYR A 85 -14.64 16.51 -1.60
N GLN A 86 -15.65 17.03 -2.31
CA GLN A 86 -15.77 16.80 -3.76
C GLN A 86 -14.65 17.49 -4.53
N ALA A 87 -14.34 18.73 -4.16
CA ALA A 87 -13.20 19.45 -4.72
C ALA A 87 -11.86 18.76 -4.38
N ALA A 88 -11.71 18.27 -3.15
CA ALA A 88 -10.52 17.54 -2.71
C ALA A 88 -10.33 16.23 -3.49
N ILE A 89 -11.39 15.46 -3.68
CA ILE A 89 -11.37 14.22 -4.48
C ILE A 89 -10.95 14.51 -5.92
N ALA A 90 -11.55 15.53 -6.56
CA ALA A 90 -11.24 15.89 -7.93
C ALA A 90 -9.78 16.33 -8.08
N LEU A 91 -9.27 17.17 -7.17
CA LEU A 91 -7.89 17.64 -7.16
C LEU A 91 -6.90 16.49 -6.96
N LEU A 92 -7.16 15.60 -6.02
CA LEU A 92 -6.31 14.44 -5.76
C LEU A 92 -6.29 13.47 -6.96
N LYS A 93 -7.43 13.17 -7.57
CA LYS A 93 -7.48 12.35 -8.80
C LYS A 93 -6.59 12.95 -9.89
N GLN A 94 -6.70 14.25 -10.12
CA GLN A 94 -5.92 14.95 -11.13
C GLN A 94 -4.41 14.91 -10.84
N ARG A 95 -4.02 15.30 -9.62
CA ARG A 95 -2.58 15.43 -9.27
C ARG A 95 -1.90 14.09 -9.10
N VAL A 96 -2.58 13.09 -8.53
CA VAL A 96 -2.04 11.74 -8.37
C VAL A 96 -1.88 11.04 -9.72
N ALA A 97 -2.82 11.23 -10.65
CA ALA A 97 -2.70 10.69 -12.01
C ALA A 97 -1.49 11.25 -12.79
N ALA A 98 -0.98 12.41 -12.41
CA ALA A 98 0.20 13.03 -13.03
C ALA A 98 1.54 12.53 -12.47
N ILE A 99 1.52 11.72 -11.40
CA ILE A 99 2.73 11.14 -10.83
C ILE A 99 3.36 10.16 -11.83
N PRO A 100 4.69 10.20 -12.05
CA PRO A 100 5.35 9.22 -12.92
C PRO A 100 5.06 7.78 -12.49
N ASN A 101 4.82 6.91 -13.48
CA ASN A 101 4.53 5.48 -13.31
C ASN A 101 3.15 5.14 -12.69
N VAL A 102 2.31 6.12 -12.42
CA VAL A 102 0.90 5.88 -12.15
C VAL A 102 0.20 5.54 -13.46
N LEU A 103 -0.56 4.44 -13.46
CA LEU A 103 -1.29 3.98 -14.65
C LEU A 103 -2.55 4.82 -14.89
N GLY A 104 -2.90 4.98 -16.15
CA GLY A 104 -4.19 5.58 -16.54
C GLY A 104 -5.36 4.59 -16.47
N GLU A 105 -5.05 3.30 -16.62
CA GLU A 105 -6.01 2.19 -16.51
C GLU A 105 -5.43 1.05 -15.65
N PRO A 106 -6.09 0.72 -14.55
CA PRO A 106 -7.27 1.38 -13.96
C PRO A 106 -6.96 2.81 -13.51
N PRO A 107 -7.94 3.73 -13.56
CA PRO A 107 -7.74 5.11 -13.13
C PRO A 107 -7.52 5.22 -11.62
N VAL A 108 -6.94 6.33 -11.18
CA VAL A 108 -6.79 6.63 -9.75
C VAL A 108 -8.15 6.67 -9.07
N ASP A 109 -8.30 5.89 -8.02
CA ASP A 109 -9.49 5.84 -7.19
C ASP A 109 -9.31 6.70 -5.94
N VAL A 110 -10.23 7.67 -5.72
CA VAL A 110 -10.26 8.50 -4.51
C VAL A 110 -11.69 8.58 -4.04
N GLU A 111 -11.94 8.05 -2.84
CA GLU A 111 -13.28 7.96 -2.24
C GLU A 111 -13.23 8.23 -0.74
N ILE A 112 -14.36 8.58 -0.13
CA ILE A 112 -14.45 8.64 1.32
C ILE A 112 -14.38 7.21 1.88
N LEU A 113 -13.39 6.95 2.72
CA LEU A 113 -13.18 5.65 3.33
C LEU A 113 -13.88 5.52 4.68
N GLU A 114 -13.74 6.54 5.50
CA GLU A 114 -14.25 6.56 6.87
C GLU A 114 -14.37 7.99 7.40
N PHE A 115 -14.94 8.14 8.59
CA PHE A 115 -15.04 9.41 9.32
C PHE A 115 -14.40 9.27 10.68
N ASN A 116 -13.80 10.35 11.17
CA ASN A 116 -13.31 10.48 12.54
C ASN A 116 -13.66 11.85 13.12
N LEU A 117 -13.17 12.18 14.32
CA LEU A 117 -13.46 13.44 15.00
C LEU A 117 -12.92 14.69 14.27
N VAL A 118 -12.02 14.52 13.33
CA VAL A 118 -11.44 15.61 12.52
C VAL A 118 -12.26 15.86 11.27
N GLY A 119 -12.80 14.81 10.65
CA GLY A 119 -13.56 14.88 9.42
C GLY A 119 -13.45 13.61 8.58
N PRO A 120 -13.78 13.69 7.29
CA PRO A 120 -13.69 12.55 6.40
C PRO A 120 -12.23 12.17 6.14
N VAL A 121 -11.99 10.87 6.05
CA VAL A 121 -10.71 10.28 5.60
C VAL A 121 -10.93 9.73 4.20
N LEU A 122 -10.15 10.20 3.24
CA LEU A 122 -10.19 9.71 1.87
C LEU A 122 -9.24 8.53 1.70
N ALA A 123 -9.68 7.50 1.00
CA ALA A 123 -8.79 6.52 0.39
C ALA A 123 -8.22 7.13 -0.90
N VAL A 124 -6.90 7.05 -1.08
CA VAL A 124 -6.20 7.51 -2.29
C VAL A 124 -5.46 6.31 -2.87
N ARG A 125 -5.91 5.84 -4.02
CA ARG A 125 -5.54 4.53 -4.56
C ARG A 125 -5.06 4.63 -6.01
N PRO A 126 -3.79 5.00 -6.26
CA PRO A 126 -3.20 4.87 -7.57
C PRO A 126 -2.83 3.42 -7.88
N TYR A 127 -2.78 3.09 -9.18
CA TYR A 127 -2.32 1.80 -9.68
C TYR A 127 -0.98 1.97 -10.39
N CYS A 128 -0.08 1.02 -10.16
CA CYS A 128 1.24 1.02 -10.77
C CYS A 128 1.78 -0.41 -10.92
N HIS A 129 2.82 -0.59 -11.73
CA HIS A 129 3.59 -1.82 -11.75
C HIS A 129 4.32 -2.01 -10.40
N ASN A 130 4.52 -3.26 -9.97
CA ASN A 130 5.18 -3.57 -8.70
C ASN A 130 6.56 -2.92 -8.55
N ASP A 131 7.33 -2.82 -9.63
CA ASP A 131 8.67 -2.21 -9.62
C ASP A 131 8.65 -0.74 -9.18
N HIS A 132 7.52 -0.06 -9.37
CA HIS A 132 7.32 1.35 -9.04
C HIS A 132 6.48 1.58 -7.78
N TYR A 133 6.12 0.51 -7.06
CA TYR A 133 5.20 0.57 -5.93
C TYR A 133 5.64 1.59 -4.87
N TRP A 134 6.88 1.53 -4.42
CA TRP A 134 7.38 2.41 -3.37
C TRP A 134 7.61 3.84 -3.84
N GLN A 135 8.05 4.05 -5.07
CA GLN A 135 8.14 5.38 -5.67
C GLN A 135 6.76 6.04 -5.73
N VAL A 136 5.76 5.33 -6.25
CA VAL A 136 4.38 5.84 -6.33
C VAL A 136 3.80 6.06 -4.94
N TYR A 137 4.06 5.16 -3.99
CA TYR A 137 3.62 5.29 -2.60
C TYR A 137 4.12 6.59 -1.97
N PHE A 138 5.42 6.86 -2.03
CA PHE A 138 6.01 8.05 -1.41
C PHE A 138 5.64 9.34 -2.15
N ASP A 139 5.61 9.33 -3.47
CA ASP A 139 5.24 10.50 -4.26
C ASP A 139 3.75 10.85 -4.09
N THR A 140 2.89 9.86 -3.95
CA THR A 140 1.47 10.10 -3.65
C THR A 140 1.29 10.75 -2.28
N ASN A 141 2.03 10.33 -1.25
CA ASN A 141 2.00 10.99 0.05
C ASN A 141 2.42 12.46 -0.01
N LYS A 142 3.46 12.77 -0.79
CA LYS A 142 3.89 14.16 -1.03
C LYS A 142 2.80 14.97 -1.72
N VAL A 143 2.20 14.42 -2.76
CA VAL A 143 1.10 15.06 -3.50
C VAL A 143 -0.10 15.30 -2.58
N ILE A 144 -0.48 14.33 -1.74
CA ILE A 144 -1.54 14.51 -0.74
C ILE A 144 -1.23 15.69 0.18
N LYS A 145 -0.01 15.75 0.72
CA LYS A 145 0.42 16.84 1.60
C LYS A 145 0.36 18.19 0.92
N ASP A 146 0.86 18.28 -0.29
CA ASP A 146 0.95 19.54 -1.03
C ASP A 146 -0.44 20.00 -1.51
N ALA A 147 -1.26 19.09 -2.03
CA ALA A 147 -2.59 19.39 -2.53
C ALA A 147 -3.54 19.85 -1.42
N LEU A 148 -3.53 19.16 -0.29
CA LEU A 148 -4.44 19.48 0.81
C LEU A 148 -3.92 20.57 1.74
N GLY A 149 -2.62 20.84 1.72
CA GLY A 149 -2.01 21.88 2.55
C GLY A 149 -2.17 23.30 2.03
N ALA A 150 -2.39 23.46 0.71
CA ALA A 150 -2.45 24.77 0.06
C ALA A 150 -3.87 25.36 0.04
N ASP A 151 -4.86 24.56 -0.37
CA ASP A 151 -6.18 25.05 -0.76
C ASP A 151 -7.32 24.60 0.16
N PHE A 152 -7.01 23.80 1.19
CA PHE A 152 -8.02 23.24 2.10
C PHE A 152 -7.75 23.62 3.55
N PRO A 153 -8.82 23.74 4.37
CA PRO A 153 -8.67 23.95 5.81
C PRO A 153 -7.80 22.86 6.44
N ALA A 154 -6.92 23.26 7.36
CA ALA A 154 -6.10 22.29 8.10
C ALA A 154 -7.00 21.32 8.89
N PRO A 155 -6.73 20.00 8.84
CA PRO A 155 -7.47 19.03 9.61
C PRO A 155 -7.11 19.18 11.10
N MET A 156 -8.06 19.65 11.89
CA MET A 156 -7.92 19.83 13.34
C MET A 156 -9.11 19.18 14.05
N PRO A 157 -8.91 18.57 15.22
CA PRO A 157 -10.01 18.07 16.02
C PRO A 157 -10.99 19.19 16.38
N ALA A 158 -12.28 18.95 16.19
CA ALA A 158 -13.29 19.90 16.66
C ALA A 158 -13.31 19.91 18.18
N GLN A 159 -13.17 21.11 18.78
CA GLN A 159 -13.33 21.31 20.22
C GLN A 159 -14.47 22.28 20.45
N THR A 160 -15.40 21.89 21.32
CA THR A 160 -16.45 22.78 21.78
C THR A 160 -16.06 23.33 23.16
N VAL A 161 -15.81 24.64 23.23
CA VAL A 161 -15.51 25.31 24.49
C VAL A 161 -16.82 25.97 24.96
N ILE A 162 -17.38 25.47 26.06
CA ILE A 162 -18.55 26.10 26.69
C ILE A 162 -18.04 27.13 27.71
N VAL A 163 -18.19 28.40 27.39
CA VAL A 163 -17.88 29.49 28.31
C VAL A 163 -19.13 29.78 29.14
N GLN A 164 -19.15 29.41 30.40
CA GLN A 164 -20.16 29.84 31.34
C GLN A 164 -19.77 31.20 31.92
N GLN A 165 -20.49 32.25 31.53
CA GLN A 165 -20.43 33.53 32.26
C GLN A 165 -21.19 33.39 33.57
N SER A 166 -20.47 33.45 34.71
CA SER A 166 -21.13 33.63 35.98
C SER A 166 -21.80 34.98 35.98
N ALA A 167 -23.14 35.00 36.16
CA ALA A 167 -23.85 36.23 36.45
C ALA A 167 -23.24 36.83 37.72
N GLY A 168 -22.59 37.98 37.59
CA GLY A 168 -22.07 38.74 38.73
C GLY A 168 -23.19 39.08 39.69
N ALA A 169 -22.97 38.79 40.97
CA ALA A 169 -23.83 39.21 42.06
C ALA A 169 -23.79 40.73 42.25
#